data_685ebace6ef6528df629f978e3f7c86b
#
_entry.id   685ebace6ef6528df629f978e3f7c86b
#
_cell.length_a   1.000
_cell.length_b   1.000
_cell.length_c   1.000
_cell.angle_alpha   90.00
_cell.angle_beta   90.00
_cell.angle_gamma   90.00
#
_symmetry.space_group_name_H-M   'P 1'
#
loop_
_entity.id
_entity.type
_entity.pdbx_description
1 polymer ?
#
loop_
_entity_poly.entity_id
_entity_poly.type
_entity_poly.pdbx_seq_one_letter_code
_entity_poly.pdbx_strand_id
1 'polypeptide(L)'
;NCSRTFLLMHRDCPLEQQKLGWLFEALEKRSTGLPIAYITGIKEFFGMEFHVTTDVLIPKPDTELLVEHAIAEACTKLKTENAGNTESPYKIADVCTGSGCIIISAVNGILNSLKDSGNASAVGNSLLCAGTLAEKIEQGRILLEAMASDISSKALKIAEKNAENLVDKNSPVKIDFFEGDLMKAFPEKTVFDLILSNPPYIPSKMVDELLKDGRKEPRIALDGDIDENSSSKSSDGLAIIRKLIPQAFAKLKNGGLFLVETGEYNAEETARLMKNAGFTQVQTFTDLEGQLRLTQGRKP
;
A
#
# COMPACT_ATOMS: atom_id res chain seq x y z
N ASN A 1 -11.74 25.69 -4.92
CA ASN A 1 -10.65 25.18 -4.06
C ASN A 1 -9.87 26.36 -3.49
N CYS A 2 -9.68 26.38 -2.17
CA CYS A 2 -8.83 27.35 -1.48
C CYS A 2 -7.98 26.64 -0.43
N SER A 3 -6.79 27.15 -0.17
CA SER A 3 -5.88 26.58 0.83
C SER A 3 -6.37 26.86 2.26
N ARG A 4 -5.91 26.04 3.22
CA ARG A 4 -6.17 26.29 4.65
C ARG A 4 -5.70 27.68 5.08
N THR A 5 -4.57 28.14 4.58
CA THR A 5 -4.04 29.48 4.82
C THR A 5 -4.99 30.55 4.30
N PHE A 6 -5.53 30.39 3.10
CA PHE A 6 -6.53 31.30 2.55
C PHE A 6 -7.77 31.40 3.46
N LEU A 7 -8.31 30.28 3.92
CA LEU A 7 -9.47 30.27 4.84
C LEU A 7 -9.18 30.97 6.16
N LEU A 8 -7.98 30.78 6.72
CA LEU A 8 -7.57 31.44 7.96
C LEU A 8 -7.43 32.96 7.80
N MET A 9 -6.99 33.43 6.63
CA MET A 9 -6.81 34.86 6.35
C MET A 9 -8.13 35.57 5.95
N HIS A 10 -9.15 34.81 5.51
CA HIS A 10 -10.42 35.34 4.99
C HIS A 10 -11.61 34.86 5.81
N ARG A 11 -11.49 34.86 7.13
CA ARG A 11 -12.53 34.33 8.06
C ARG A 11 -13.87 35.04 7.91
N ASP A 12 -13.86 36.34 7.57
CA ASP A 12 -15.04 37.19 7.51
C ASP A 12 -15.66 37.24 6.11
N CYS A 13 -15.11 36.52 5.13
CA CYS A 13 -15.69 36.44 3.80
C CYS A 13 -16.95 35.59 3.82
N PRO A 14 -18.12 36.10 3.37
CA PRO A 14 -19.34 35.31 3.29
C PRO A 14 -19.18 34.17 2.27
N LEU A 15 -19.75 33.01 2.61
CA LEU A 15 -19.82 31.88 1.68
C LEU A 15 -20.91 32.12 0.65
N GLU A 16 -20.63 31.73 -0.59
CA GLU A 16 -21.64 31.71 -1.65
C GLU A 16 -22.78 30.76 -1.30
N GLN A 17 -24.03 31.13 -1.65
CA GLN A 17 -25.21 30.37 -1.25
C GLN A 17 -25.20 28.90 -1.74
N GLN A 18 -24.61 28.65 -2.93
CA GLN A 18 -24.47 27.29 -3.47
C GLN A 18 -23.51 26.44 -2.60
N LYS A 19 -22.46 27.04 -2.05
CA LYS A 19 -21.49 26.36 -1.16
C LYS A 19 -22.07 26.07 0.22
N LEU A 20 -23.03 26.90 0.66
CA LEU A 20 -23.74 26.66 1.93
C LEU A 20 -24.58 25.38 1.89
N GLY A 21 -25.28 25.10 0.78
CA GLY A 21 -26.04 23.85 0.61
C GLY A 21 -25.17 22.62 0.77
N TRP A 22 -24.04 22.57 0.04
CA TRP A 22 -23.07 21.48 0.18
C TRP A 22 -22.50 21.37 1.60
N LEU A 23 -22.20 22.51 2.25
CA LEU A 23 -21.66 22.50 3.60
C LEU A 23 -22.65 21.90 4.61
N PHE A 24 -23.93 22.26 4.53
CA PHE A 24 -24.94 21.68 5.41
C PHE A 24 -25.12 20.18 5.20
N GLU A 25 -25.16 19.71 3.94
CA GLU A 25 -25.17 18.27 3.64
C GLU A 25 -23.94 17.56 4.17
N ALA A 26 -22.75 18.16 4.03
CA ALA A 26 -21.51 17.61 4.54
C ALA A 26 -21.50 17.52 6.07
N LEU A 27 -22.02 18.54 6.77
CA LEU A 27 -22.18 18.56 8.22
C LEU A 27 -23.18 17.52 8.69
N GLU A 28 -24.31 17.36 8.00
CA GLU A 28 -25.28 16.32 8.27
C GLU A 28 -24.65 14.92 8.15
N LYS A 29 -23.96 14.63 7.04
CA LYS A 29 -23.21 13.38 6.87
C LYS A 29 -22.16 13.18 7.97
N ARG A 30 -21.44 14.24 8.34
CA ARG A 30 -20.43 14.16 9.41
C ARG A 30 -21.05 13.87 10.78
N SER A 31 -22.24 14.42 11.06
CA SER A 31 -22.97 14.19 12.33
C SER A 31 -23.37 12.71 12.53
N THR A 32 -23.49 11.94 11.45
CA THR A 32 -23.72 10.48 11.50
C THR A 32 -22.47 9.65 11.79
N GLY A 33 -21.29 10.27 11.97
CA GLY A 33 -20.01 9.58 12.16
C GLY A 33 -19.21 9.38 10.87
N LEU A 34 -19.76 9.73 9.68
CA LEU A 34 -19.08 9.51 8.41
C LEU A 34 -17.74 10.27 8.36
N PRO A 35 -16.60 9.60 8.06
CA PRO A 35 -15.30 10.24 7.95
C PRO A 35 -15.26 11.36 6.90
N ILE A 36 -14.49 12.42 7.18
CA ILE A 36 -14.34 13.56 6.27
C ILE A 36 -13.83 13.10 4.89
N ALA A 37 -12.92 12.12 4.86
CA ALA A 37 -12.39 11.58 3.61
C ALA A 37 -13.49 11.05 2.68
N TYR A 38 -14.52 10.38 3.22
CA TYR A 38 -15.64 9.91 2.40
C TYR A 38 -16.61 11.03 2.01
N ILE A 39 -16.69 12.10 2.80
CA ILE A 39 -17.50 13.29 2.45
C ILE A 39 -16.86 14.07 1.32
N THR A 40 -15.52 14.24 1.39
CA THR A 40 -14.76 14.99 0.38
C THR A 40 -14.39 14.14 -0.83
N GLY A 41 -14.39 12.80 -0.67
CA GLY A 41 -13.95 11.84 -1.69
C GLY A 41 -12.42 11.75 -1.83
N ILE A 42 -11.66 12.39 -0.93
CA ILE A 42 -10.19 12.49 -1.03
C ILE A 42 -9.54 12.24 0.33
N LYS A 43 -8.43 11.50 0.31
CA LYS A 43 -7.51 11.30 1.44
C LYS A 43 -6.07 11.51 0.97
N GLU A 44 -5.37 12.37 1.66
CA GLU A 44 -3.92 12.51 1.48
C GLU A 44 -3.20 11.30 2.09
N PHE A 45 -2.23 10.73 1.36
CA PHE A 45 -1.35 9.66 1.77
C PHE A 45 -0.03 9.75 0.98
N PHE A 46 1.08 9.70 1.67
CA PHE A 46 2.43 9.76 1.09
C PHE A 46 2.63 10.96 0.13
N GLY A 47 2.09 12.12 0.50
CA GLY A 47 2.16 13.36 -0.28
C GLY A 47 1.28 13.40 -1.53
N MET A 48 0.36 12.43 -1.74
CA MET A 48 -0.55 12.36 -2.87
C MET A 48 -2.01 12.33 -2.43
N GLU A 49 -2.92 12.88 -3.25
CA GLU A 49 -4.37 12.89 -2.98
C GLU A 49 -5.05 11.68 -3.63
N PHE A 50 -5.42 10.68 -2.82
CA PHE A 50 -6.14 9.49 -3.26
C PHE A 50 -7.65 9.69 -3.24
N HIS A 51 -8.32 9.30 -4.31
CA HIS A 51 -9.76 9.17 -4.32
C HIS A 51 -10.20 7.99 -3.44
N VAL A 52 -11.18 8.23 -2.57
CA VAL A 52 -11.71 7.22 -1.65
C VAL A 52 -13.23 7.27 -1.59
N THR A 53 -13.84 6.11 -1.45
CA THR A 53 -15.28 5.91 -1.20
C THR A 53 -15.48 4.89 -0.09
N THR A 54 -16.71 4.66 0.32
CA THR A 54 -17.05 3.61 1.29
C THR A 54 -16.77 2.18 0.80
N ASP A 55 -16.26 2.02 -0.42
CA ASP A 55 -15.85 0.71 -0.97
C ASP A 55 -14.38 0.36 -0.66
N VAL A 56 -13.59 1.28 -0.09
CA VAL A 56 -12.19 1.08 0.27
C VAL A 56 -11.89 1.57 1.69
N LEU A 57 -10.89 0.98 2.33
CA LEU A 57 -10.33 1.53 3.57
C LEU A 57 -9.73 2.91 3.29
N ILE A 58 -9.94 3.85 4.20
CA ILE A 58 -9.27 5.15 4.16
C ILE A 58 -7.78 4.93 4.44
N PRO A 59 -6.86 5.34 3.54
CA PRO A 59 -5.42 5.22 3.79
C PRO A 59 -5.01 5.78 5.15
N LYS A 60 -4.23 5.01 5.91
CA LYS A 60 -3.78 5.38 7.26
C LYS A 60 -2.33 5.86 7.23
N PRO A 61 -1.95 6.88 8.02
CA PRO A 61 -0.56 7.35 8.08
C PRO A 61 0.43 6.24 8.46
N ASP A 62 0.04 5.32 9.34
CA ASP A 62 0.89 4.22 9.82
C ASP A 62 1.34 3.30 8.67
N THR A 63 0.53 3.19 7.61
CA THR A 63 0.82 2.39 6.41
C THR A 63 1.96 3.01 5.57
N GLU A 64 2.32 4.28 5.78
CA GLU A 64 3.45 4.92 5.08
C GLU A 64 4.77 4.24 5.42
N LEU A 65 4.93 3.69 6.62
CA LEU A 65 6.08 2.89 7.03
C LEU A 65 6.32 1.69 6.09
N LEU A 66 5.25 1.01 5.67
CA LEU A 66 5.34 -0.10 4.71
C LEU A 66 5.85 0.38 3.35
N VAL A 67 5.37 1.53 2.88
CA VAL A 67 5.81 2.13 1.61
C VAL A 67 7.28 2.53 1.66
N GLU A 68 7.74 3.16 2.75
CA GLU A 68 9.14 3.53 2.95
C GLU A 68 10.08 2.32 2.89
N HIS A 69 9.73 1.23 3.58
CA HIS A 69 10.49 -0.02 3.53
C HIS A 69 10.50 -0.66 2.14
N ALA A 70 9.37 -0.60 1.42
CA ALA A 70 9.27 -1.11 0.06
C ALA A 70 10.18 -0.33 -0.91
N ILE A 71 10.20 1.00 -0.82
CA ILE A 71 11.05 1.85 -1.64
C ILE A 71 12.53 1.58 -1.34
N ALA A 72 12.92 1.50 -0.07
CA ALA A 72 14.29 1.26 0.35
C ALA A 72 14.82 -0.10 -0.16
N GLU A 73 14.04 -1.17 -0.03
CA GLU A 73 14.40 -2.51 -0.53
C GLU A 73 14.53 -2.50 -2.06
N ALA A 74 13.52 -2.02 -2.78
CA ALA A 74 13.52 -2.01 -4.23
C ALA A 74 14.67 -1.18 -4.80
N CYS A 75 14.92 0.02 -4.25
CA CYS A 75 16.03 0.86 -4.68
C CYS A 75 17.39 0.20 -4.43
N THR A 76 17.57 -0.48 -3.30
CA THR A 76 18.79 -1.22 -2.97
C THR A 76 19.03 -2.34 -3.97
N LYS A 77 18.01 -3.15 -4.24
CA LYS A 77 18.08 -4.27 -5.19
C LYS A 77 18.33 -3.79 -6.61
N LEU A 78 17.57 -2.82 -7.09
CA LEU A 78 17.72 -2.28 -8.43
C LEU A 78 19.10 -1.66 -8.67
N LYS A 79 19.73 -1.06 -7.65
CA LYS A 79 21.09 -0.53 -7.73
C LYS A 79 22.15 -1.64 -7.79
N THR A 80 21.98 -2.69 -6.99
CA THR A 80 22.96 -3.79 -6.90
C THR A 80 22.86 -4.78 -8.07
N GLU A 81 21.67 -5.15 -8.50
CA GLU A 81 21.45 -6.13 -9.56
C GLU A 81 21.73 -5.56 -10.96
N ASN A 82 21.53 -4.25 -11.18
CA ASN A 82 21.89 -3.61 -12.44
C ASN A 82 23.40 -3.47 -12.69
N ALA A 83 24.24 -3.70 -11.68
CA ALA A 83 25.68 -3.87 -11.90
C ALA A 83 26.01 -5.18 -12.66
N GLY A 84 25.07 -6.13 -12.72
CA GLY A 84 25.24 -7.47 -13.31
C GLY A 84 24.45 -7.75 -14.60
N ASN A 85 23.85 -6.75 -15.26
CA ASN A 85 23.17 -6.93 -16.57
C ASN A 85 21.95 -7.89 -16.55
N THR A 86 21.08 -7.83 -15.51
CA THR A 86 19.86 -8.66 -15.44
C THR A 86 18.80 -8.16 -16.43
N GLU A 87 18.40 -9.01 -17.38
CA GLU A 87 17.38 -8.71 -18.41
C GLU A 87 15.94 -8.74 -17.87
N SER A 88 15.72 -9.20 -16.64
CA SER A 88 14.35 -9.35 -16.09
C SER A 88 13.98 -8.19 -15.16
N PRO A 89 12.73 -7.68 -15.25
CA PRO A 89 12.26 -6.62 -14.37
C PRO A 89 12.14 -7.08 -12.91
N TYR A 90 12.33 -6.13 -11.99
CA TYR A 90 11.99 -6.29 -10.58
C TYR A 90 10.47 -6.30 -10.41
N LYS A 91 9.91 -7.33 -9.81
CA LYS A 91 8.47 -7.53 -9.72
C LYS A 91 7.96 -7.28 -8.30
N ILE A 92 7.00 -6.37 -8.18
CA ILE A 92 6.34 -6.04 -6.92
C ILE A 92 4.87 -6.44 -6.99
N ALA A 93 4.37 -7.06 -5.91
CA ALA A 93 2.95 -7.29 -5.70
C ALA A 93 2.44 -6.51 -4.49
N ASP A 94 1.23 -5.96 -4.59
CA ASP A 94 0.45 -5.44 -3.46
C ASP A 94 -0.84 -6.25 -3.31
N VAL A 95 -1.01 -6.89 -2.16
CA VAL A 95 -2.13 -7.79 -1.88
C VAL A 95 -3.09 -7.12 -0.91
N CYS A 96 -4.39 -7.17 -1.16
CA CYS A 96 -5.41 -6.38 -0.48
C CYS A 96 -5.20 -4.87 -0.71
N THR A 97 -5.06 -4.50 -1.99
CA THR A 97 -4.61 -3.16 -2.40
C THR A 97 -5.57 -2.02 -2.04
N GLY A 98 -6.86 -2.31 -1.86
CA GLY A 98 -7.88 -1.33 -1.50
C GLY A 98 -7.94 -0.16 -2.48
N SER A 99 -7.54 1.03 -2.06
CA SER A 99 -7.48 2.25 -2.90
C SER A 99 -6.26 2.29 -3.84
N GLY A 100 -5.36 1.32 -3.78
CA GLY A 100 -4.08 1.32 -4.50
C GLY A 100 -2.99 2.17 -3.84
N CYS A 101 -3.23 2.70 -2.64
CA CYS A 101 -2.33 3.70 -2.03
C CYS A 101 -0.91 3.16 -1.81
N ILE A 102 -0.73 1.90 -1.43
CA ILE A 102 0.58 1.30 -1.20
C ILE A 102 1.35 1.17 -2.51
N ILE A 103 0.77 0.47 -3.49
CA ILE A 103 1.50 0.17 -4.74
C ILE A 103 1.79 1.44 -5.55
N ILE A 104 0.84 2.38 -5.62
CA ILE A 104 1.01 3.64 -6.36
C ILE A 104 2.12 4.48 -5.71
N SER A 105 2.11 4.61 -4.37
CA SER A 105 3.13 5.35 -3.64
C SER A 105 4.50 4.69 -3.76
N ALA A 106 4.57 3.35 -3.67
CA ALA A 106 5.81 2.61 -3.83
C ALA A 106 6.41 2.81 -5.24
N VAL A 107 5.61 2.64 -6.30
CA VAL A 107 6.06 2.84 -7.69
C VAL A 107 6.59 4.26 -7.90
N ASN A 108 5.82 5.28 -7.51
CA ASN A 108 6.23 6.68 -7.67
C ASN A 108 7.49 6.99 -6.84
N GLY A 109 7.57 6.52 -5.61
CA GLY A 109 8.72 6.72 -4.72
C GLY A 109 9.99 6.06 -5.26
N ILE A 110 9.90 4.83 -5.78
CA ILE A 110 11.02 4.12 -6.43
C ILE A 110 11.49 4.92 -7.65
N LEU A 111 10.59 5.28 -8.55
CA LEU A 111 10.94 6.01 -9.77
C LEU A 111 11.60 7.37 -9.47
N ASN A 112 11.09 8.11 -8.49
CA ASN A 112 11.68 9.38 -8.07
C ASN A 112 13.07 9.19 -7.45
N SER A 113 13.24 8.22 -6.55
CA SER A 113 14.55 7.92 -5.92
C SER A 113 15.61 7.48 -6.92
N LEU A 114 15.21 6.84 -8.01
CA LEU A 114 16.13 6.44 -9.08
C LEU A 114 16.51 7.62 -9.98
N LYS A 115 15.60 8.57 -10.23
CA LYS A 115 15.89 9.83 -10.96
C LYS A 115 16.82 10.74 -10.17
N ASP A 116 16.57 10.93 -8.88
CA ASP A 116 17.39 11.81 -8.01
C ASP A 116 18.83 11.31 -7.85
N SER A 117 19.04 10.00 -7.87
CA SER A 117 20.38 9.39 -7.83
C SER A 117 21.22 9.73 -9.06
N GLY A 118 20.59 10.12 -10.19
CA GLY A 118 21.27 10.58 -11.40
C GLY A 118 21.76 12.04 -11.35
N ASN A 119 21.18 12.86 -10.45
CA ASN A 119 21.51 14.29 -10.33
C ASN A 119 22.51 14.62 -9.21
N ALA A 120 22.91 13.63 -8.40
CA ALA A 120 23.90 13.84 -7.34
C ALA A 120 25.28 14.02 -7.95
N SER A 121 25.76 15.27 -7.99
CA SER A 121 27.09 15.64 -8.44
C SER A 121 28.18 14.81 -7.77
N ALA A 122 29.05 14.30 -8.60
CA ALA A 122 30.18 13.45 -8.30
C ALA A 122 31.07 13.92 -7.13
N VAL A 123 31.03 13.20 -6.02
CA VAL A 123 32.15 13.11 -5.12
C VAL A 123 32.37 11.62 -4.80
N GLY A 124 33.36 11.03 -5.47
CA GLY A 124 33.85 9.66 -5.19
C GLY A 124 33.37 8.61 -6.19
N ASN A 125 34.27 7.73 -6.56
CA ASN A 125 34.32 6.66 -7.57
C ASN A 125 33.13 5.66 -7.69
N SER A 126 31.88 6.06 -7.48
CA SER A 126 30.68 5.20 -7.60
C SER A 126 29.78 5.59 -8.79
N LEU A 127 30.32 6.30 -9.79
CA LEU A 127 29.54 6.92 -10.88
C LEU A 127 29.03 5.95 -11.96
N LEU A 128 29.58 4.75 -12.07
CA LEU A 128 29.27 3.84 -13.18
C LEU A 128 27.88 3.19 -13.12
N CYS A 129 27.26 3.12 -11.93
CA CYS A 129 25.96 2.44 -11.78
C CYS A 129 24.75 3.39 -11.89
N ALA A 130 24.88 4.66 -11.51
CA ALA A 130 23.77 5.62 -11.52
C ALA A 130 23.37 6.04 -12.92
N GLY A 131 24.34 6.30 -13.81
CA GLY A 131 24.10 6.65 -15.20
C GLY A 131 23.35 5.56 -15.98
N THR A 132 23.72 4.30 -15.79
CA THR A 132 23.08 3.18 -16.50
C THR A 132 21.62 2.95 -16.12
N LEU A 133 21.21 3.27 -14.86
CA LEU A 133 19.84 3.09 -14.42
C LEU A 133 18.93 4.23 -14.92
N ALA A 134 19.39 5.47 -14.82
CA ALA A 134 18.68 6.63 -15.37
C ALA A 134 18.51 6.49 -16.90
N GLU A 135 19.56 6.10 -17.62
CA GLU A 135 19.51 5.85 -19.05
C GLU A 135 18.53 4.74 -19.45
N LYS A 136 18.44 3.65 -18.68
CA LYS A 136 17.47 2.57 -18.93
C LYS A 136 16.03 3.03 -18.71
N ILE A 137 15.78 3.88 -17.73
CA ILE A 137 14.46 4.49 -17.49
C ILE A 137 14.12 5.44 -18.64
N GLU A 138 15.04 6.32 -19.04
CA GLU A 138 14.86 7.26 -20.15
C GLU A 138 14.67 6.55 -21.51
N GLN A 139 15.31 5.39 -21.70
CA GLN A 139 15.15 4.55 -22.89
C GLN A 139 13.87 3.71 -22.88
N GLY A 140 12.98 3.88 -21.90
CA GLY A 140 11.72 3.15 -21.78
C GLY A 140 11.89 1.64 -21.51
N ARG A 141 13.07 1.18 -21.06
CA ARG A 141 13.27 -0.21 -20.64
C ARG A 141 12.57 -0.43 -19.30
N ILE A 142 11.66 -1.40 -19.26
CA ILE A 142 10.91 -1.73 -18.04
C ILE A 142 11.86 -2.38 -17.06
N LEU A 143 12.16 -1.66 -15.97
CA LEU A 143 12.96 -2.18 -14.84
C LEU A 143 12.09 -2.69 -13.69
N LEU A 144 10.81 -2.31 -13.68
CA LEU A 144 9.87 -2.55 -12.62
C LEU A 144 8.54 -3.00 -13.21
N GLU A 145 8.03 -4.14 -12.76
CA GLU A 145 6.66 -4.58 -12.99
C GLU A 145 5.89 -4.54 -11.67
N ALA A 146 4.75 -3.88 -11.67
CA ALA A 146 3.90 -3.71 -10.51
C ALA A 146 2.55 -4.39 -10.74
N MET A 147 2.12 -5.20 -9.78
CA MET A 147 0.85 -5.90 -9.81
C MET A 147 0.13 -5.67 -8.48
N ALA A 148 -1.19 -5.54 -8.52
CA ALA A 148 -1.98 -5.37 -7.32
C ALA A 148 -3.22 -6.26 -7.35
N SER A 149 -3.65 -6.77 -6.20
CA SER A 149 -4.85 -7.60 -6.12
C SER A 149 -5.77 -7.17 -4.98
N ASP A 150 -7.06 -7.36 -5.21
CA ASP A 150 -8.10 -7.25 -4.18
C ASP A 150 -9.22 -8.24 -4.48
N ILE A 151 -9.92 -8.68 -3.45
CA ILE A 151 -11.11 -9.53 -3.61
C ILE A 151 -12.33 -8.70 -4.03
N SER A 152 -12.29 -7.38 -3.80
CA SER A 152 -13.36 -6.44 -4.11
C SER A 152 -13.14 -5.78 -5.46
N SER A 153 -13.96 -6.12 -6.45
CA SER A 153 -13.95 -5.44 -7.76
C SER A 153 -14.27 -3.94 -7.66
N LYS A 154 -14.98 -3.52 -6.60
CA LYS A 154 -15.25 -2.10 -6.35
C LYS A 154 -13.99 -1.38 -5.87
N ALA A 155 -13.21 -2.01 -5.00
CA ALA A 155 -11.93 -1.48 -4.55
C ALA A 155 -10.96 -1.33 -5.74
N LEU A 156 -10.88 -2.34 -6.61
CA LEU A 156 -10.03 -2.29 -7.80
C LEU A 156 -10.37 -1.12 -8.73
N LYS A 157 -11.65 -0.82 -8.95
CA LYS A 157 -12.06 0.35 -9.74
C LYS A 157 -11.57 1.67 -9.14
N ILE A 158 -11.52 1.77 -7.81
CA ILE A 158 -10.95 2.94 -7.14
C ILE A 158 -9.43 2.97 -7.31
N ALA A 159 -8.76 1.83 -7.14
CA ALA A 159 -7.31 1.72 -7.32
C ALA A 159 -6.89 2.05 -8.77
N GLU A 160 -7.58 1.53 -9.77
CA GLU A 160 -7.36 1.83 -11.19
C GLU A 160 -7.49 3.33 -11.47
N LYS A 161 -8.58 3.96 -10.98
CA LYS A 161 -8.79 5.41 -11.09
C LYS A 161 -7.67 6.21 -10.42
N ASN A 162 -7.21 5.79 -9.26
CA ASN A 162 -6.10 6.43 -8.56
C ASN A 162 -4.80 6.27 -9.36
N ALA A 163 -4.52 5.10 -9.89
CA ALA A 163 -3.34 4.86 -10.72
C ALA A 163 -3.35 5.73 -11.99
N GLU A 164 -4.49 5.83 -12.68
CA GLU A 164 -4.65 6.70 -13.86
C GLU A 164 -4.36 8.19 -13.57
N ASN A 165 -4.68 8.65 -12.35
CA ASN A 165 -4.52 10.04 -11.95
C ASN A 165 -3.16 10.36 -11.33
N LEU A 166 -2.53 9.40 -10.65
CA LEU A 166 -1.37 9.65 -9.79
C LEU A 166 -0.06 9.05 -10.35
N VAL A 167 -0.13 8.07 -11.24
CA VAL A 167 1.06 7.57 -11.96
C VAL A 167 1.27 8.42 -13.20
N ASP A 168 2.51 8.85 -13.42
CA ASP A 168 2.86 9.63 -14.62
C ASP A 168 2.50 8.84 -15.89
N LYS A 169 1.75 9.44 -16.80
CA LYS A 169 1.32 8.83 -18.08
C LYS A 169 2.49 8.43 -18.96
N ASN A 170 3.64 9.08 -18.78
CA ASN A 170 4.88 8.75 -19.48
C ASN A 170 5.74 7.74 -18.68
N SER A 171 5.24 7.26 -17.54
CA SER A 171 5.96 6.26 -16.76
C SER A 171 6.17 4.99 -17.58
N PRO A 172 7.38 4.41 -17.55
CA PRO A 172 7.62 3.09 -18.13
C PRO A 172 6.95 1.95 -17.35
N VAL A 173 6.43 2.25 -16.15
CA VAL A 173 5.80 1.27 -15.27
C VAL A 173 4.28 1.43 -15.34
N LYS A 174 3.60 0.31 -15.58
CA LYS A 174 2.16 0.17 -15.43
C LYS A 174 1.87 -0.71 -14.23
N ILE A 175 0.74 -0.46 -13.57
CA ILE A 175 0.24 -1.29 -12.48
C ILE A 175 -0.89 -2.13 -13.05
N ASP A 176 -0.73 -3.46 -13.03
CA ASP A 176 -1.78 -4.39 -13.44
C ASP A 176 -2.61 -4.80 -12.22
N PHE A 177 -3.94 -4.71 -12.33
CA PHE A 177 -4.88 -5.01 -11.26
C PHE A 177 -5.59 -6.33 -11.50
N PHE A 178 -5.73 -7.14 -10.44
CA PHE A 178 -6.29 -8.50 -10.50
C PHE A 178 -7.36 -8.69 -9.42
N GLU A 179 -8.57 -9.11 -9.81
CA GLU A 179 -9.60 -9.51 -8.87
C GLU A 179 -9.36 -10.95 -8.41
N GLY A 180 -9.34 -11.18 -7.10
CA GLY A 180 -9.24 -12.54 -6.56
C GLY A 180 -8.75 -12.63 -5.13
N ASP A 181 -8.64 -13.86 -4.65
CA ASP A 181 -8.30 -14.21 -3.28
C ASP A 181 -6.79 -14.23 -3.07
N LEU A 182 -6.26 -13.15 -2.47
CA LEU A 182 -4.85 -12.99 -2.09
C LEU A 182 -3.91 -13.25 -3.29
N MET A 183 -2.86 -14.07 -3.08
CA MET A 183 -1.87 -14.37 -4.11
C MET A 183 -2.41 -15.26 -5.25
N LYS A 184 -3.58 -15.86 -5.09
CA LYS A 184 -4.22 -16.65 -6.15
C LYS A 184 -4.77 -15.79 -7.29
N ALA A 185 -4.96 -14.50 -7.05
CA ALA A 185 -5.38 -13.55 -8.07
C ALA A 185 -4.35 -13.41 -9.19
N PHE A 186 -3.06 -13.54 -8.89
CA PHE A 186 -1.98 -13.36 -9.85
C PHE A 186 -1.76 -14.59 -10.74
N PRO A 187 -1.25 -14.42 -11.99
CA PRO A 187 -0.95 -15.51 -12.89
C PRO A 187 -0.09 -16.59 -12.21
N GLU A 188 -0.40 -17.85 -12.48
CA GLU A 188 0.15 -19.01 -11.73
C GLU A 188 1.68 -19.04 -11.68
N LYS A 189 2.34 -18.76 -12.82
CA LYS A 189 3.80 -18.83 -12.95
C LYS A 189 4.53 -17.55 -12.51
N THR A 190 3.80 -16.50 -12.11
CA THR A 190 4.42 -15.25 -11.67
C THR A 190 5.04 -15.42 -10.30
N VAL A 191 6.29 -14.99 -10.16
CA VAL A 191 7.01 -14.89 -8.90
C VAL A 191 7.51 -13.45 -8.72
N PHE A 192 7.63 -13.01 -7.48
CA PHE A 192 7.87 -11.62 -7.10
C PHE A 192 9.20 -11.46 -6.35
N ASP A 193 9.81 -10.30 -6.51
CA ASP A 193 10.97 -9.89 -5.72
C ASP A 193 10.52 -9.27 -4.39
N LEU A 194 9.36 -8.60 -4.40
CA LEU A 194 8.79 -7.93 -3.25
C LEU A 194 7.27 -8.15 -3.21
N ILE A 195 6.75 -8.55 -2.07
CA ILE A 195 5.31 -8.64 -1.81
C ILE A 195 4.97 -7.71 -0.67
N LEU A 196 3.96 -6.87 -0.86
CA LEU A 196 3.43 -5.90 0.08
C LEU A 196 2.00 -6.29 0.44
N SER A 197 1.58 -6.05 1.68
CA SER A 197 0.17 -6.17 2.04
C SER A 197 -0.17 -5.38 3.29
N ASN A 198 -1.31 -4.71 3.26
CA ASN A 198 -2.04 -4.28 4.45
C ASN A 198 -3.37 -5.06 4.48
N PRO A 199 -3.36 -6.32 4.91
CA PRO A 199 -4.56 -7.15 4.92
C PRO A 199 -5.47 -6.79 6.11
N PRO A 200 -6.74 -7.18 6.10
CA PRO A 200 -7.58 -7.10 7.28
C PRO A 200 -6.95 -7.90 8.44
N TYR A 201 -6.84 -7.27 9.62
CA TYR A 201 -6.19 -7.89 10.79
C TYR A 201 -6.92 -7.62 12.12
N ILE A 202 -8.08 -6.96 12.09
CA ILE A 202 -8.82 -6.64 13.29
C ILE A 202 -9.74 -7.81 13.68
N PRO A 203 -9.74 -8.27 14.95
CA PRO A 203 -10.69 -9.29 15.40
C PRO A 203 -12.14 -8.87 15.17
N SER A 204 -12.98 -9.80 14.70
CA SER A 204 -14.39 -9.53 14.35
C SER A 204 -15.16 -8.77 15.41
N LYS A 205 -14.98 -9.12 16.72
CA LYS A 205 -15.64 -8.43 17.84
C LYS A 205 -15.22 -6.97 17.95
N MET A 206 -13.95 -6.66 17.69
CA MET A 206 -13.45 -5.28 17.70
C MET A 206 -14.02 -4.50 16.51
N VAL A 207 -14.16 -5.15 15.34
CA VAL A 207 -14.80 -4.53 14.18
C VAL A 207 -16.26 -4.18 14.45
N ASP A 208 -17.00 -5.06 15.15
CA ASP A 208 -18.38 -4.79 15.57
C ASP A 208 -18.49 -3.54 16.42
N GLU A 209 -17.54 -3.30 17.32
CA GLU A 209 -17.51 -2.07 18.12
C GLU A 209 -17.09 -0.84 17.29
N LEU A 210 -16.05 -0.98 16.45
CA LEU A 210 -15.57 0.11 15.63
C LEU A 210 -16.64 0.66 14.68
N LEU A 211 -17.43 -0.20 14.06
CA LEU A 211 -18.45 0.21 13.08
C LEU A 211 -19.66 0.91 13.71
N LYS A 212 -19.83 0.89 15.06
CA LYS A 212 -20.88 1.61 15.76
C LYS A 212 -20.74 3.12 15.71
N ASP A 213 -19.54 3.64 15.44
CA ASP A 213 -19.27 5.08 15.38
C ASP A 213 -19.72 5.75 14.07
N GLY A 214 -20.30 4.98 13.14
CA GLY A 214 -20.82 5.49 11.85
C GLY A 214 -19.78 5.68 10.76
N ARG A 215 -18.54 5.18 10.95
CA ARG A 215 -17.42 5.36 10.00
C ARG A 215 -17.65 4.77 8.61
N LYS A 216 -18.50 3.78 8.46
CA LYS A 216 -18.84 3.11 7.20
C LYS A 216 -17.64 2.59 6.39
N GLU A 217 -16.49 2.37 7.03
CA GLU A 217 -15.39 1.65 6.39
C GLU A 217 -15.84 0.21 6.09
N PRO A 218 -15.47 -0.37 4.94
CA PRO A 218 -15.98 -1.68 4.56
C PRO A 218 -15.46 -2.76 5.53
N ARG A 219 -16.37 -3.55 6.10
CA ARG A 219 -16.03 -4.60 7.05
C ARG A 219 -14.94 -5.54 6.52
N ILE A 220 -15.03 -5.90 5.24
CA ILE A 220 -14.07 -6.79 4.59
C ILE A 220 -12.63 -6.24 4.61
N ALA A 221 -12.44 -4.93 4.72
CA ALA A 221 -11.13 -4.30 4.80
C ALA A 221 -10.60 -4.18 6.25
N LEU A 222 -11.42 -4.53 7.25
CA LEU A 222 -11.07 -4.44 8.67
C LEU A 222 -10.94 -5.82 9.32
N ASP A 223 -11.89 -6.70 9.04
CA ASP A 223 -12.13 -7.95 9.75
C ASP A 223 -11.17 -9.06 9.29
N GLY A 224 -10.13 -9.31 10.07
CA GLY A 224 -9.13 -10.33 9.79
C GLY A 224 -9.57 -11.77 10.07
N ASP A 225 -10.76 -11.97 10.66
CA ASP A 225 -11.32 -13.29 10.96
C ASP A 225 -12.30 -13.80 9.89
N ILE A 226 -12.63 -12.98 8.89
CA ILE A 226 -13.50 -13.41 7.79
C ILE A 226 -12.73 -14.37 6.87
N ASP A 227 -12.97 -15.66 7.04
CA ASP A 227 -12.58 -16.69 6.08
C ASP A 227 -13.77 -17.61 5.85
N GLU A 228 -14.45 -17.45 4.71
CA GLU A 228 -15.64 -18.24 4.33
C GLU A 228 -15.35 -19.75 4.25
N ASN A 229 -14.07 -20.12 4.10
CA ASN A 229 -13.63 -21.50 3.94
C ASN A 229 -13.05 -22.12 5.24
N SER A 230 -12.98 -21.37 6.32
CA SER A 230 -12.41 -21.85 7.58
C SER A 230 -13.47 -22.52 8.46
N SER A 231 -13.25 -23.78 8.79
CA SER A 231 -14.04 -24.51 9.79
C SER A 231 -13.71 -24.09 11.23
N SER A 232 -12.62 -23.38 11.47
CA SER A 232 -12.21 -22.81 12.75
C SER A 232 -12.48 -21.32 12.77
N LYS A 233 -13.42 -20.86 13.64
CA LYS A 233 -13.60 -19.43 13.89
C LYS A 233 -12.41 -18.92 14.69
N SER A 234 -11.40 -18.39 13.99
CA SER A 234 -10.38 -17.55 14.62
C SER A 234 -11.07 -16.32 15.20
N SER A 235 -10.56 -15.80 16.32
CA SER A 235 -11.07 -14.58 16.94
C SER A 235 -9.94 -13.60 17.31
N ASP A 236 -8.78 -13.78 16.65
CA ASP A 236 -7.57 -13.01 16.90
C ASP A 236 -7.17 -12.09 15.72
N GLY A 237 -8.02 -12.01 14.69
CA GLY A 237 -7.80 -11.15 13.53
C GLY A 237 -6.77 -11.69 12.53
N LEU A 238 -6.28 -12.92 12.70
CA LEU A 238 -5.16 -13.45 11.91
C LEU A 238 -5.55 -14.47 10.84
N ALA A 239 -6.84 -14.75 10.60
CA ALA A 239 -7.22 -15.79 9.64
C ALA A 239 -6.70 -15.48 8.24
N ILE A 240 -6.82 -14.25 7.78
CA ILE A 240 -6.32 -13.79 6.46
C ILE A 240 -4.80 -13.86 6.41
N ILE A 241 -4.10 -13.39 7.45
CA ILE A 241 -2.63 -13.41 7.51
C ILE A 241 -2.09 -14.84 7.51
N ARG A 242 -2.73 -15.77 8.25
CA ARG A 242 -2.37 -17.20 8.23
C ARG A 242 -2.48 -17.82 6.84
N LYS A 243 -3.45 -17.37 6.04
CA LYS A 243 -3.65 -17.81 4.66
C LYS A 243 -2.66 -17.15 3.69
N LEU A 244 -2.35 -15.86 3.91
CA LEU A 244 -1.46 -15.07 3.05
C LEU A 244 0.01 -15.50 3.16
N ILE A 245 0.53 -15.72 4.36
CA ILE A 245 1.94 -16.03 4.61
C ILE A 245 2.47 -17.20 3.75
N PRO A 246 1.86 -18.41 3.74
CA PRO A 246 2.35 -19.50 2.91
C PRO A 246 2.20 -19.22 1.42
N GLN A 247 1.19 -18.48 0.99
CA GLN A 247 1.01 -18.11 -0.41
C GLN A 247 2.11 -17.11 -0.85
N ALA A 248 2.42 -16.13 -0.01
CA ALA A 248 3.49 -15.17 -0.25
C ALA A 248 4.86 -15.90 -0.32
N PHE A 249 5.12 -16.83 0.60
CA PHE A 249 6.35 -17.62 0.57
C PHE A 249 6.49 -18.41 -0.75
N ALA A 250 5.41 -19.03 -1.23
CA ALA A 250 5.42 -19.79 -2.48
C ALA A 250 5.69 -18.88 -3.70
N LYS A 251 5.13 -17.68 -3.72
CA LYS A 251 5.21 -16.74 -4.83
C LYS A 251 6.43 -15.80 -4.81
N LEU A 252 7.21 -15.78 -3.74
CA LEU A 252 8.48 -15.04 -3.72
C LEU A 252 9.58 -15.81 -4.46
N LYS A 253 10.47 -15.06 -5.12
CA LYS A 253 11.78 -15.57 -5.55
C LYS A 253 12.66 -15.84 -4.32
N ASN A 254 13.71 -16.66 -4.46
CA ASN A 254 14.75 -16.76 -3.44
C ASN A 254 15.41 -15.39 -3.24
N GLY A 255 15.62 -15.01 -1.98
CA GLY A 255 16.09 -13.67 -1.62
C GLY A 255 14.99 -12.58 -1.67
N GLY A 256 13.77 -12.90 -2.09
CA GLY A 256 12.64 -11.97 -2.11
C GLY A 256 12.13 -11.62 -0.72
N LEU A 257 11.49 -10.46 -0.59
CA LEU A 257 11.03 -9.89 0.68
C LEU A 257 9.49 -9.83 0.73
N PHE A 258 8.93 -10.21 1.87
CA PHE A 258 7.52 -9.99 2.21
C PHE A 258 7.41 -8.95 3.31
N LEU A 259 6.61 -7.90 3.09
CA LEU A 259 6.26 -6.84 4.02
C LEU A 259 4.76 -6.90 4.30
N VAL A 260 4.37 -7.02 5.57
CA VAL A 260 2.95 -7.04 5.95
C VAL A 260 2.69 -6.12 7.14
N GLU A 261 1.66 -5.28 6.99
CA GLU A 261 1.14 -4.48 8.09
C GLU A 261 0.27 -5.33 9.01
N THR A 262 0.33 -5.05 10.30
CA THR A 262 -0.45 -5.72 11.35
C THR A 262 -0.81 -4.74 12.47
N GLY A 263 -1.78 -5.08 13.31
CA GLY A 263 -1.98 -4.38 14.58
C GLY A 263 -0.89 -4.77 15.59
N GLU A 264 -0.63 -3.88 16.56
CA GLU A 264 0.37 -4.12 17.61
C GLU A 264 0.14 -5.44 18.37
N TYR A 265 -1.14 -5.78 18.59
CA TYR A 265 -1.57 -6.95 19.37
C TYR A 265 -1.37 -8.29 18.65
N ASN A 266 -1.12 -8.30 17.34
CA ASN A 266 -0.92 -9.53 16.57
C ASN A 266 0.41 -9.56 15.77
N ALA A 267 1.25 -8.56 15.93
CA ALA A 267 2.53 -8.45 15.23
C ALA A 267 3.52 -9.57 15.61
N GLU A 268 3.63 -9.90 16.89
CA GLU A 268 4.51 -10.98 17.38
C GLU A 268 4.09 -12.34 16.83
N GLU A 269 2.78 -12.61 16.83
CA GLU A 269 2.24 -13.87 16.28
C GLU A 269 2.46 -13.94 14.77
N THR A 270 2.31 -12.82 14.04
CA THR A 270 2.62 -12.74 12.60
C THR A 270 4.10 -13.07 12.34
N ALA A 271 5.01 -12.52 13.12
CA ALA A 271 6.42 -12.84 13.02
C ALA A 271 6.72 -14.34 13.30
N ARG A 272 6.01 -14.93 14.27
CA ARG A 272 6.11 -16.38 14.57
C ARG A 272 5.58 -17.22 13.39
N LEU A 273 4.45 -16.84 12.80
CA LEU A 273 3.88 -17.51 11.64
C LEU A 273 4.81 -17.44 10.42
N MET A 274 5.45 -16.30 10.17
CA MET A 274 6.44 -16.16 9.10
C MET A 274 7.65 -17.10 9.32
N LYS A 275 8.21 -17.13 10.54
CA LYS A 275 9.32 -18.05 10.86
C LYS A 275 8.94 -19.52 10.63
N ASN A 276 7.74 -19.92 11.06
CA ASN A 276 7.23 -21.27 10.87
C ASN A 276 7.00 -21.62 9.38
N ALA A 277 6.70 -20.63 8.54
CA ALA A 277 6.58 -20.81 7.09
C ALA A 277 7.91 -20.87 6.35
N GLY A 278 9.05 -20.67 7.05
CA GLY A 278 10.39 -20.77 6.48
C GLY A 278 11.05 -19.44 6.14
N PHE A 279 10.41 -18.30 6.45
CA PHE A 279 11.05 -17.00 6.27
C PHE A 279 12.23 -16.83 7.23
N THR A 280 13.28 -16.21 6.71
CA THR A 280 14.48 -15.79 7.46
C THR A 280 14.49 -14.28 7.63
N GLN A 281 15.39 -13.74 8.47
CA GLN A 281 15.51 -12.31 8.74
C GLN A 281 14.16 -11.65 9.11
N VAL A 282 13.34 -12.39 9.86
CA VAL A 282 12.04 -11.90 10.30
C VAL A 282 12.23 -10.83 11.37
N GLN A 283 11.75 -9.61 11.07
CA GLN A 283 11.84 -8.44 11.93
C GLN A 283 10.51 -7.70 11.96
N THR A 284 10.22 -7.04 13.07
CA THR A 284 9.05 -6.19 13.24
C THR A 284 9.49 -4.77 13.57
N PHE A 285 8.82 -3.78 12.97
CA PHE A 285 9.12 -2.37 13.11
C PHE A 285 7.94 -1.63 13.73
N THR A 286 8.26 -0.55 14.43
CA THR A 286 7.28 0.33 15.06
C THR A 286 6.98 1.53 14.19
N ASP A 287 5.74 2.03 14.29
CA ASP A 287 5.36 3.33 13.77
C ASP A 287 5.94 4.48 14.63
N LEU A 288 5.58 5.73 14.28
CA LEU A 288 6.05 6.93 14.98
C LEU A 288 5.51 7.04 16.43
N GLU A 289 4.43 6.32 16.75
CA GLU A 289 3.88 6.27 18.12
C GLU A 289 4.52 5.16 18.96
N GLY A 290 5.43 4.36 18.36
CA GLY A 290 6.14 3.26 19.02
C GLY A 290 5.36 1.95 19.06
N GLN A 291 4.26 1.84 18.31
CA GLN A 291 3.46 0.61 18.22
C GLN A 291 3.99 -0.29 17.11
N LEU A 292 4.07 -1.60 17.36
CA LEU A 292 4.45 -2.59 16.36
C LEU A 292 3.46 -2.55 15.18
N ARG A 293 3.95 -2.31 13.97
CA ARG A 293 3.09 -2.07 12.82
C ARG A 293 3.46 -2.88 11.59
N LEU A 294 4.72 -3.02 11.28
CA LEU A 294 5.21 -3.67 10.08
C LEU A 294 6.03 -4.90 10.42
N THR A 295 5.72 -6.05 9.83
CA THR A 295 6.55 -7.25 9.94
C THR A 295 7.09 -7.61 8.56
N GLN A 296 8.40 -7.87 8.49
CA GLN A 296 9.07 -8.36 7.28
C GLN A 296 9.62 -9.76 7.44
N GLY A 297 9.78 -10.47 6.32
CA GLY A 297 10.49 -11.75 6.26
C GLY A 297 11.04 -11.99 4.86
N ARG A 298 12.25 -12.56 4.79
CA ARG A 298 12.93 -12.87 3.52
C ARG A 298 12.87 -14.37 3.23
N LYS A 299 12.53 -14.73 1.99
CA LYS A 299 12.65 -16.11 1.52
C LYS A 299 14.13 -16.46 1.33
N PRO A 300 14.63 -17.58 1.87
CA PRO A 300 16.01 -18.01 1.71
C PRO A 300 16.41 -18.22 0.26
#